data_c311c0f775f518f5a129e80a4629c1d3
#
_entry.id   c311c0f775f518f5a129e80a4629c1d3
#
_cell.length_a   1.000
_cell.length_b   1.000
_cell.length_c   1.000
_cell.angle_alpha   90.00
_cell.angle_beta   90.00
_cell.angle_gamma   90.00
#
_symmetry.space_group_name_H-M   'P 1'
#
loop_
_entity.id
_entity.type
_entity.pdbx_description
1 polymer ?
#
loop_
_entity_poly.entity_id
_entity_poly.type
_entity_poly.pdbx_seq_one_letter_code
_entity_poly.pdbx_strand_id
1 'polypeptide(L)'
;MGGFFSITLGYTFPRGVASDCLAGKRADASIGGIFIFNEFPDLWKLDVLIIEISPPDDNGFCSFGASLYDKRHWIAKAKLVIAEVNDRLIRTCGDNFVHVSQIDYFVAHPQSGRTPGEVSLAGRPLPPVTEEQSRIAQYVAGLIKDGDTIQVGQGGTSEALIRAGLLDNKQDVG
;
A
#
# COMPACT_ATOMS: atom_id res chain seq x y z
N MET A 1 -18.41 -30.54 1.30
CA MET A 1 -17.58 -30.04 2.41
C MET A 1 -16.94 -28.74 1.93
N GLY A 2 -17.47 -27.59 2.33
CA GLY A 2 -16.92 -26.30 1.99
C GLY A 2 -15.70 -26.03 2.86
N GLY A 3 -14.52 -25.93 2.26
CA GLY A 3 -13.32 -25.51 2.98
C GLY A 3 -13.51 -24.10 3.53
N PHE A 4 -13.28 -23.94 4.82
CA PHE A 4 -13.24 -22.63 5.46
C PHE A 4 -11.88 -22.00 5.13
N PHE A 5 -11.88 -20.94 4.35
CA PHE A 5 -10.73 -20.03 4.28
C PHE A 5 -10.94 -18.94 5.33
N SER A 6 -10.06 -18.85 6.30
CA SER A 6 -9.99 -17.68 7.18
C SER A 6 -9.12 -16.64 6.50
N ILE A 7 -9.67 -15.47 6.26
CA ILE A 7 -8.90 -14.32 5.74
C ILE A 7 -8.64 -13.40 6.92
N THR A 8 -7.40 -13.37 7.36
CA THR A 8 -6.99 -12.40 8.38
C THR A 8 -6.50 -11.15 7.69
N LEU A 9 -7.14 -10.03 7.97
CA LEU A 9 -6.78 -8.74 7.43
C LEU A 9 -6.16 -7.89 8.53
N GLY A 10 -5.00 -7.34 8.24
CA GLY A 10 -4.40 -6.31 9.04
C GLY A 10 -5.22 -5.01 8.96
N TYR A 11 -4.60 -3.94 8.71
CA TYR A 11 -5.06 -2.57 8.90
C TYR A 11 -6.19 -2.04 7.99
N THR A 12 -6.45 -2.62 6.80
CA THR A 12 -7.46 -2.10 5.87
C THR A 12 -8.38 -3.20 5.33
N PHE A 13 -9.68 -2.91 5.35
CA PHE A 13 -10.69 -3.84 4.87
C PHE A 13 -11.17 -3.49 3.46
N PRO A 14 -11.01 -4.37 2.47
CA PRO A 14 -11.84 -4.30 1.27
C PRO A 14 -13.32 -4.37 1.67
N ARG A 15 -14.18 -3.57 1.03
CA ARG A 15 -15.60 -3.44 1.43
C ARG A 15 -16.33 -4.79 1.56
N GLY A 16 -16.06 -5.74 0.66
CA GLY A 16 -16.68 -7.06 0.69
C GLY A 16 -16.24 -7.89 1.90
N VAL A 17 -14.97 -7.82 2.28
CA VAL A 17 -14.44 -8.54 3.44
C VAL A 17 -14.94 -7.94 4.75
N ALA A 18 -15.05 -6.61 4.84
CA ALA A 18 -15.63 -5.96 6.02
C ALA A 18 -17.09 -6.41 6.27
N SER A 19 -17.89 -6.51 5.20
CA SER A 19 -19.27 -7.01 5.32
C SER A 19 -19.34 -8.47 5.77
N ASP A 20 -18.42 -9.31 5.30
CA ASP A 20 -18.35 -10.71 5.67
C ASP A 20 -17.87 -10.92 7.12
N CYS A 21 -16.94 -10.09 7.61
CA CYS A 21 -16.57 -10.06 9.03
C CYS A 21 -17.74 -9.67 9.92
N LEU A 22 -18.44 -8.58 9.59
CA LEU A 22 -19.59 -8.10 10.35
C LEU A 22 -20.76 -9.11 10.35
N ALA A 23 -20.89 -9.89 9.29
CA ALA A 23 -21.89 -10.94 9.18
C ALA A 23 -21.48 -12.27 9.83
N GLY A 24 -20.30 -12.34 10.47
CA GLY A 24 -19.77 -13.57 11.09
C GLY A 24 -19.51 -14.69 10.09
N LYS A 25 -19.16 -14.34 8.84
CA LYS A 25 -18.88 -15.31 7.77
C LYS A 25 -17.41 -15.70 7.74
N ARG A 26 -16.80 -15.75 6.56
CA ARG A 26 -15.49 -16.34 6.28
C ARG A 26 -14.28 -15.43 6.53
N ALA A 27 -14.48 -14.30 7.17
CA ALA A 27 -13.40 -13.35 7.39
C ALA A 27 -13.32 -12.97 8.87
N ASP A 28 -12.12 -13.06 9.41
CA ASP A 28 -11.78 -12.57 10.74
C ASP A 28 -11.00 -11.28 10.64
N ALA A 29 -11.21 -10.38 11.59
CA ALA A 29 -10.48 -9.14 11.69
C ALA A 29 -9.77 -9.05 13.03
N SER A 30 -8.48 -8.80 13.00
CA SER A 30 -7.73 -8.47 14.21
C SER A 30 -7.46 -6.98 14.24
N ILE A 31 -7.77 -6.35 15.37
CA ILE A 31 -7.47 -4.95 15.60
C ILE A 31 -6.08 -4.87 16.22
N GLY A 32 -5.16 -4.24 15.51
CA GLY A 32 -3.80 -4.00 15.99
C GLY A 32 -3.21 -2.76 15.33
N GLY A 33 -2.31 -2.08 16.03
CA GLY A 33 -1.50 -1.01 15.42
C GLY A 33 -0.47 -1.59 14.43
N ILE A 34 0.05 -0.74 13.58
CA ILE A 34 1.07 -1.11 12.56
C ILE A 34 2.30 -1.80 13.22
N PHE A 35 2.61 -1.47 14.45
CA PHE A 35 3.77 -2.01 15.20
C PHE A 35 3.52 -3.36 15.88
N ILE A 36 2.27 -3.79 16.06
CA ILE A 36 1.94 -5.07 16.70
C ILE A 36 2.50 -6.26 15.94
N PHE A 37 2.63 -6.16 14.63
CA PHE A 37 3.17 -7.23 13.80
C PHE A 37 4.63 -7.57 14.10
N ASN A 38 5.41 -6.60 14.55
CA ASN A 38 6.82 -6.80 14.95
C ASN A 38 6.96 -7.31 16.39
N GLU A 39 6.02 -6.93 17.26
CA GLU A 39 6.07 -7.30 18.69
C GLU A 39 5.58 -8.72 18.96
N PHE A 40 4.70 -9.26 18.11
CA PHE A 40 4.13 -10.60 18.27
C PHE A 40 4.31 -11.44 17.01
N PRO A 41 5.55 -11.76 16.63
CA PRO A 41 5.85 -12.47 15.39
C PRO A 41 5.21 -13.87 15.30
N ASP A 42 4.93 -14.51 16.41
CA ASP A 42 4.40 -15.87 16.46
C ASP A 42 2.88 -15.94 16.54
N LEU A 43 2.22 -14.79 16.68
CA LEU A 43 0.77 -14.73 16.77
C LEU A 43 0.07 -15.14 15.46
N TRP A 44 0.77 -15.01 14.33
CA TRP A 44 0.22 -15.20 13.01
C TRP A 44 0.93 -16.33 12.26
N LYS A 45 0.19 -17.41 12.04
CA LYS A 45 0.60 -18.46 11.10
C LYS A 45 0.09 -18.05 9.73
N LEU A 46 0.98 -17.69 8.84
CA LEU A 46 0.65 -17.29 7.48
C LEU A 46 0.90 -18.45 6.52
N ASP A 47 -0.16 -19.06 6.03
CA ASP A 47 -0.05 -20.16 5.06
C ASP A 47 0.23 -19.62 3.66
N VAL A 48 -0.52 -18.62 3.22
CA VAL A 48 -0.39 -18.03 1.88
C VAL A 48 -0.34 -16.50 2.00
N LEU A 49 0.67 -15.91 1.41
CA LEU A 49 0.80 -14.47 1.23
C LEU A 49 0.57 -14.12 -0.23
N ILE A 50 -0.32 -13.18 -0.49
CA ILE A 50 -0.53 -12.60 -1.83
C ILE A 50 -0.08 -11.15 -1.78
N ILE A 51 0.85 -10.78 -2.66
CA ILE A 51 1.43 -9.43 -2.72
C ILE A 51 1.46 -8.89 -4.14
N GLU A 52 1.43 -7.57 -4.27
CA GLU A 52 1.70 -6.87 -5.52
C GLU A 52 3.16 -6.40 -5.56
N ILE A 53 3.82 -6.61 -6.70
CA ILE A 53 5.22 -6.24 -6.94
C ILE A 53 5.40 -5.67 -8.35
N SER A 54 6.50 -4.92 -8.56
CA SER A 54 6.93 -4.55 -9.91
C SER A 54 7.52 -5.75 -10.65
N PRO A 55 7.67 -5.70 -11.99
CA PRO A 55 8.55 -6.61 -12.70
C PRO A 55 9.96 -6.64 -12.08
N PRO A 56 10.67 -7.77 -12.17
CA PRO A 56 12.06 -7.85 -11.72
C PRO A 56 12.98 -6.97 -12.59
N ASP A 57 14.02 -6.44 -11.99
CA ASP A 57 15.13 -5.85 -12.71
C ASP A 57 16.13 -6.92 -13.19
N ASP A 58 17.21 -6.47 -13.84
CA ASP A 58 18.27 -7.34 -14.39
C ASP A 58 18.95 -8.20 -13.30
N ASN A 59 18.87 -7.83 -12.05
CA ASN A 59 19.40 -8.55 -10.91
C ASN A 59 18.35 -9.42 -10.19
N GLY A 60 17.12 -9.47 -10.69
CA GLY A 60 16.03 -10.24 -10.11
C GLY A 60 15.32 -9.58 -8.94
N PHE A 61 15.51 -8.27 -8.70
CA PHE A 61 14.81 -7.57 -7.64
C PHE A 61 13.53 -6.91 -8.13
N CYS A 62 12.44 -7.15 -7.40
CA CYS A 62 11.13 -6.55 -7.58
C CYS A 62 10.88 -5.50 -6.50
N SER A 63 10.28 -4.36 -6.84
CA SER A 63 9.89 -3.34 -5.88
C SER A 63 8.49 -3.60 -5.33
N PHE A 64 8.28 -3.29 -4.05
CA PHE A 64 6.94 -3.28 -3.43
C PHE A 64 6.13 -2.01 -3.78
N GLY A 65 6.70 -1.08 -4.54
CA GLY A 65 6.07 0.19 -4.87
C GLY A 65 5.94 1.11 -3.66
N ALA A 66 4.86 1.88 -3.64
CA ALA A 66 4.60 2.84 -2.57
C ALA A 66 4.05 2.21 -1.27
N SER A 67 3.77 0.91 -1.26
CA SER A 67 3.09 0.24 -0.14
C SER A 67 3.94 -0.90 0.41
N LEU A 68 4.90 -0.56 1.25
CA LEU A 68 5.78 -1.56 1.87
C LEU A 68 5.07 -2.39 2.94
N TYR A 69 4.44 -1.78 3.94
CA TYR A 69 3.64 -2.39 5.02
C TYR A 69 4.12 -3.77 5.46
N ASP A 70 5.35 -3.86 5.97
CA ASP A 70 5.96 -5.10 6.49
C ASP A 70 5.96 -6.30 5.53
N LYS A 71 5.78 -6.10 4.22
CA LYS A 71 5.72 -7.19 3.24
C LYS A 71 6.94 -8.11 3.33
N ARG A 72 8.14 -7.57 3.55
CA ARG A 72 9.36 -8.37 3.71
C ARG A 72 9.28 -9.34 4.89
N HIS A 73 8.73 -8.85 6.01
CA HIS A 73 8.55 -9.66 7.20
C HIS A 73 7.53 -10.79 6.95
N TRP A 74 6.45 -10.48 6.23
CA TRP A 74 5.44 -11.47 5.88
C TRP A 74 5.95 -12.51 4.88
N ILE A 75 6.76 -12.11 3.90
CA ILE A 75 7.41 -13.03 2.96
C ILE A 75 8.26 -14.06 3.72
N ALA A 76 9.04 -13.61 4.70
CA ALA A 76 9.90 -14.50 5.49
C ALA A 76 9.11 -15.51 6.35
N LYS A 77 7.82 -15.27 6.61
CA LYS A 77 6.99 -16.11 7.47
C LYS A 77 5.97 -16.94 6.72
N ALA A 78 5.60 -16.55 5.52
CA ALA A 78 4.62 -17.25 4.72
C ALA A 78 5.16 -18.62 4.28
N LYS A 79 4.30 -19.64 4.26
CA LYS A 79 4.64 -20.94 3.68
C LYS A 79 4.62 -20.92 2.16
N LEU A 80 3.82 -20.02 1.58
CA LEU A 80 3.66 -19.82 0.16
C LEU A 80 3.50 -18.36 -0.16
N VAL A 81 4.30 -17.85 -1.10
CA VAL A 81 4.25 -16.48 -1.56
C VAL A 81 3.81 -16.43 -3.02
N ILE A 82 2.69 -15.78 -3.28
CA ILE A 82 2.16 -15.52 -4.62
C ILE A 82 2.29 -14.03 -4.91
N ALA A 83 2.97 -13.67 -5.98
CA ALA A 83 3.15 -12.28 -6.36
C ALA A 83 2.38 -11.93 -7.63
N GLU A 84 1.53 -10.93 -7.54
CA GLU A 84 0.92 -10.26 -8.69
C GLU A 84 1.93 -9.25 -9.26
N VAL A 85 2.34 -9.45 -10.50
CA VAL A 85 3.32 -8.58 -11.16
C VAL A 85 2.59 -7.49 -11.91
N ASN A 86 2.73 -6.25 -11.42
CA ASN A 86 2.16 -5.06 -12.01
C ASN A 86 3.24 -4.24 -12.71
N ASP A 87 3.19 -4.16 -14.03
CA ASP A 87 4.12 -3.42 -14.88
C ASP A 87 4.05 -1.89 -14.74
N ARG A 88 2.96 -1.40 -14.14
CA ARG A 88 2.76 0.03 -13.83
C ARG A 88 3.08 0.41 -12.39
N LEU A 89 3.51 -0.55 -11.58
CA LEU A 89 3.89 -0.25 -10.20
C LEU A 89 5.18 0.55 -10.19
N ILE A 90 5.15 1.71 -9.53
CA ILE A 90 6.35 2.55 -9.40
C ILE A 90 7.43 1.81 -8.63
N ARG A 91 8.69 1.97 -9.06
CA ARG A 91 9.84 1.49 -8.30
C ARG A 91 10.26 2.59 -7.34
N THR A 92 10.24 2.28 -6.06
CA THR A 92 10.71 3.19 -5.01
C THR A 92 12.10 2.75 -4.54
N CYS A 93 12.87 3.69 -4.02
CA CYS A 93 14.23 3.45 -3.52
C CYS A 93 14.22 2.94 -2.07
N GLY A 94 15.41 2.67 -1.53
CA GLY A 94 15.61 2.21 -0.16
C GLY A 94 15.39 0.71 0.01
N ASP A 95 15.10 0.27 1.22
CA ASP A 95 14.90 -1.14 1.55
C ASP A 95 13.50 -1.63 1.19
N ASN A 96 13.14 -1.48 -0.09
CA ASN A 96 11.78 -1.71 -0.62
C ASN A 96 11.76 -2.75 -1.75
N PHE A 97 12.59 -3.78 -1.65
CA PHE A 97 12.73 -4.80 -2.68
C PHE A 97 12.62 -6.21 -2.13
N VAL A 98 12.20 -7.12 -3.01
CA VAL A 98 12.23 -8.56 -2.81
C VAL A 98 12.92 -9.21 -4.01
N HIS A 99 13.78 -10.19 -3.77
CA HIS A 99 14.38 -10.97 -4.84
C HIS A 99 13.43 -12.07 -5.30
N VAL A 100 13.43 -12.39 -6.59
CA VAL A 100 12.54 -13.42 -7.19
C VAL A 100 12.66 -14.77 -6.52
N SER A 101 13.81 -15.13 -5.95
CA SER A 101 14.00 -16.39 -5.22
C SER A 101 13.18 -16.52 -3.93
N GLN A 102 12.56 -15.46 -3.47
CA GLN A 102 11.73 -15.42 -2.25
C GLN A 102 10.24 -15.54 -2.58
N ILE A 103 9.90 -15.76 -3.85
CA ILE A 103 8.53 -15.81 -4.35
C ILE A 103 8.32 -17.17 -5.02
N ASP A 104 7.24 -17.86 -4.66
CA ASP A 104 6.96 -19.19 -5.19
C ASP A 104 6.20 -19.14 -6.52
N TYR A 105 5.27 -18.18 -6.65
CA TYR A 105 4.46 -18.05 -7.87
C TYR A 105 4.32 -16.60 -8.31
N PHE A 106 4.39 -16.39 -9.61
CA PHE A 106 4.18 -15.10 -10.25
C PHE A 106 2.91 -15.14 -11.10
N VAL A 107 2.06 -14.14 -10.93
CA VAL A 107 0.85 -13.94 -11.71
C VAL A 107 0.95 -12.61 -12.42
N ALA A 108 0.95 -12.62 -13.73
CA ALA A 108 0.89 -11.37 -14.49
C ALA A 108 -0.54 -10.78 -14.40
N HIS A 109 -0.66 -9.53 -14.06
CA HIS A 109 -1.94 -8.83 -14.04
C HIS A 109 -1.91 -7.61 -14.96
N PRO A 110 -2.13 -7.79 -16.26
CA PRO A 110 -1.95 -6.74 -17.26
C PRO A 110 -2.92 -5.55 -17.10
N GLN A 111 -3.96 -5.70 -16.30
CA GLN A 111 -4.97 -4.66 -16.06
C GLN A 111 -4.94 -4.05 -14.65
N SER A 112 -4.09 -4.52 -13.76
CA SER A 112 -4.01 -4.04 -12.38
C SER A 112 -3.41 -2.64 -12.27
N GLY A 113 -2.91 -2.10 -13.35
CA GLY A 113 -2.19 -0.86 -13.36
C GLY A 113 -2.94 0.30 -12.69
N ARG A 114 -2.59 0.57 -11.45
CA ARG A 114 -2.90 1.86 -10.85
C ARG A 114 -2.01 2.89 -11.53
N THR A 115 -2.60 3.72 -12.36
CA THR A 115 -1.87 4.85 -12.90
C THR A 115 -1.65 5.86 -11.77
N PRO A 116 -0.41 6.28 -11.48
CA PRO A 116 -0.16 7.32 -10.49
C PRO A 116 -1.05 8.54 -10.76
N GLY A 117 -1.74 9.03 -9.72
CA GLY A 117 -2.64 10.18 -9.82
C GLY A 117 -4.10 9.87 -10.17
N GLU A 118 -4.43 8.67 -10.65
CA GLU A 118 -5.82 8.29 -10.94
C GLU A 118 -6.57 7.75 -9.72
N VAL A 119 -5.85 7.06 -8.85
CA VAL A 119 -6.41 6.52 -7.62
C VAL A 119 -5.51 6.84 -6.43
N SER A 120 -6.10 6.91 -5.25
CA SER A 120 -5.31 7.06 -4.01
C SER A 120 -4.44 5.83 -3.76
N LEU A 121 -3.43 5.95 -2.88
CA LEU A 121 -2.63 4.81 -2.40
C LEU A 121 -3.48 3.67 -1.83
N ALA A 122 -4.68 3.99 -1.34
CA ALA A 122 -5.65 3.01 -0.87
C ALA A 122 -6.54 2.42 -1.98
N GLY A 123 -6.25 2.72 -3.27
CA GLY A 123 -7.01 2.21 -4.42
C GLY A 123 -8.42 2.78 -4.57
N ARG A 124 -8.71 3.92 -3.97
CA ARG A 124 -10.01 4.60 -4.08
C ARG A 124 -9.99 5.61 -5.22
N PRO A 125 -11.09 5.80 -5.95
CA PRO A 125 -11.22 6.92 -6.87
C PRO A 125 -10.94 8.23 -6.15
N LEU A 126 -10.17 9.11 -6.78
CA LEU A 126 -9.87 10.43 -6.24
C LEU A 126 -11.01 11.40 -6.61
N PRO A 127 -11.76 11.94 -5.64
CA PRO A 127 -12.77 12.95 -5.92
C PRO A 127 -12.09 14.23 -6.43
N PRO A 128 -12.82 15.09 -7.18
CA PRO A 128 -12.31 16.40 -7.55
C PRO A 128 -11.83 17.19 -6.32
N VAL A 129 -10.79 17.98 -6.50
CA VAL A 129 -10.31 18.90 -5.45
C VAL A 129 -11.34 20.00 -5.26
N THR A 130 -11.72 20.27 -4.01
CA THR A 130 -12.67 21.34 -3.69
C THR A 130 -11.97 22.70 -3.58
N GLU A 131 -12.75 23.78 -3.61
CA GLU A 131 -12.23 25.14 -3.44
C GLU A 131 -11.57 25.30 -2.05
N GLU A 132 -12.17 24.75 -1.01
CA GLU A 132 -11.64 24.78 0.35
C GLU A 132 -10.29 24.07 0.42
N GLN A 133 -10.18 22.90 -0.22
CA GLN A 133 -8.92 22.15 -0.26
C GLN A 133 -7.85 22.92 -1.02
N SER A 134 -8.19 23.59 -2.11
CA SER A 134 -7.26 24.45 -2.84
C SER A 134 -6.79 25.62 -1.99
N ARG A 135 -7.67 26.24 -1.22
CA ARG A 135 -7.30 27.32 -0.29
C ARG A 135 -6.41 26.84 0.84
N ILE A 136 -6.70 25.67 1.42
CA ILE A 136 -5.85 25.05 2.44
C ILE A 136 -4.46 24.77 1.85
N ALA A 137 -4.38 24.21 0.64
CA ALA A 137 -3.10 23.94 -0.03
C ALA A 137 -2.26 25.23 -0.18
N GLN A 138 -2.88 26.35 -0.58
CA GLN A 138 -2.19 27.64 -0.70
C GLN A 138 -1.62 28.13 0.64
N TYR A 139 -2.39 28.03 1.73
CA TYR A 139 -1.90 28.43 3.05
C TYR A 139 -0.76 27.53 3.52
N VAL A 140 -0.90 26.21 3.37
CA VAL A 140 0.13 25.25 3.79
C VAL A 140 1.39 25.38 2.94
N ALA A 141 1.25 25.63 1.62
CA ALA A 141 2.39 25.87 0.74
C ALA A 141 3.24 27.07 1.19
N GLY A 142 2.62 28.10 1.78
CA GLY A 142 3.32 29.25 2.36
C GLY A 142 4.18 28.90 3.58
N LEU A 143 3.91 27.79 4.25
CA LEU A 143 4.65 27.35 5.44
C LEU A 143 5.82 26.42 5.09
N ILE A 144 5.75 25.71 3.96
CA ILE A 144 6.77 24.76 3.49
C ILE A 144 7.89 25.54 2.77
N LYS A 145 9.13 25.21 3.09
CA LYS A 145 10.34 25.76 2.45
C LYS A 145 11.03 24.68 1.62
N ASP A 146 11.88 25.11 0.70
CA ASP A 146 12.78 24.22 -0.01
C ASP A 146 13.69 23.50 0.99
N GLY A 147 13.90 22.19 0.76
CA GLY A 147 14.68 21.35 1.65
C GLY A 147 13.93 20.81 2.88
N ASP A 148 12.67 21.19 3.09
CA ASP A 148 11.89 20.65 4.21
C ASP A 148 11.57 19.16 4.00
N THR A 149 11.45 18.41 5.10
CA THR A 149 10.90 17.06 5.10
C THR A 149 9.48 17.08 5.61
N ILE A 150 8.55 16.54 4.84
CA ILE A 150 7.13 16.53 5.19
C ILE A 150 6.57 15.11 5.22
N GLN A 151 5.54 14.91 6.01
CA GLN A 151 4.73 13.68 5.98
C GLN A 151 3.31 14.02 5.55
N VAL A 152 2.86 13.35 4.50
CA VAL A 152 1.47 13.45 4.02
C VAL A 152 0.67 12.27 4.53
N GLY A 153 -0.39 12.54 5.29
CA GLY A 153 -1.28 11.51 5.80
C GLY A 153 -2.15 10.89 4.71
N GLN A 154 -2.56 9.65 4.90
CA GLN A 154 -3.59 9.02 4.06
C GLN A 154 -4.97 9.61 4.40
N GLY A 155 -5.58 10.25 3.43
CA GLY A 155 -6.94 10.78 3.58
C GLY A 155 -7.31 11.72 2.46
N GLY A 156 -8.61 11.86 2.23
CA GLY A 156 -9.13 12.63 1.11
C GLY A 156 -8.64 14.08 1.08
N THR A 157 -8.47 14.73 2.25
CA THR A 157 -7.96 16.09 2.31
C THR A 157 -6.45 16.12 2.05
N SER A 158 -5.66 15.32 2.73
CA SER A 158 -4.19 15.30 2.57
C SER A 158 -3.78 15.01 1.12
N GLU A 159 -4.38 13.99 0.52
CA GLU A 159 -4.14 13.64 -0.89
C GLU A 159 -4.60 14.76 -1.84
N ALA A 160 -5.70 15.43 -1.52
CA ALA A 160 -6.20 16.54 -2.32
C ALA A 160 -5.28 17.77 -2.28
N LEU A 161 -4.60 18.04 -1.16
CA LEU A 161 -3.67 19.16 -1.06
C LEU A 161 -2.48 19.01 -2.03
N ILE A 162 -1.93 17.80 -2.16
CA ILE A 162 -0.86 17.53 -3.14
C ILE A 162 -1.36 17.80 -4.56
N ARG A 163 -2.55 17.31 -4.91
CA ARG A 163 -3.16 17.52 -6.22
C ARG A 163 -3.56 18.97 -6.47
N ALA A 164 -3.78 19.75 -5.41
CA ALA A 164 -4.05 21.18 -5.47
C ALA A 164 -2.78 22.02 -5.64
N GLY A 165 -1.61 21.40 -5.83
CA GLY A 165 -0.37 22.12 -6.08
C GLY A 165 0.41 22.52 -4.82
N LEU A 166 0.22 21.81 -3.71
CA LEU A 166 0.91 22.10 -2.44
C LEU A 166 2.43 22.23 -2.62
N LEU A 167 3.03 21.43 -3.51
CA LEU A 167 4.48 21.36 -3.71
C LEU A 167 4.96 21.91 -5.07
N ASP A 168 4.08 22.48 -5.90
CA ASP A 168 4.39 22.84 -7.29
C ASP A 168 5.60 23.76 -7.46
N ASN A 169 5.93 24.57 -6.49
CA ASN A 169 7.06 25.52 -6.56
C ASN A 169 8.08 25.25 -5.45
N LYS A 170 8.19 24.02 -4.99
CA LYS A 170 9.14 23.63 -3.95
C LYS A 170 10.25 22.76 -4.54
N GLN A 171 11.45 22.89 -4.00
CA GLN A 171 12.64 22.13 -4.38
C GLN A 171 13.16 21.33 -3.20
N ASP A 172 13.69 20.13 -3.49
CA ASP A 172 14.35 19.27 -2.51
C ASP A 172 13.49 18.95 -1.27
N VAL A 173 12.16 18.91 -1.42
CA VAL A 173 11.24 18.49 -0.36
C VAL A 173 11.20 16.97 -0.31
N GLY A 174 11.49 16.39 0.86
CA GLY A 174 11.55 14.95 1.12
C GLY A 174 10.45 14.43 2.05
#